data_036349971a4ac075761da1ad9cddc6e8
#
_entry.id   036349971a4ac075761da1ad9cddc6e8
#
_cell.length_a   1.000
_cell.length_b   1.000
_cell.length_c   1.000
_cell.angle_alpha   90.00
_cell.angle_beta   90.00
_cell.angle_gamma   90.00
#
_symmetry.space_group_name_H-M   'P 1'
#
loop_
_entity.id
_entity.type
_entity.pdbx_description
1 polymer ?
#
loop_
_entity_poly.entity_id
_entity_poly.type
_entity_poly.pdbx_seq_one_letter_code
_entity_poly.pdbx_strand_id
1 'polypeptide(L)'
;AKDLKTIQKDLYGVLKEIVAYYEKGTRYNIHREADGLIYAGDDGMQLTWMDAKIGDWVVTPRKGKAVEINALWYNALKIMSFLAREMNLHGESTRYDNLARKVCKSFHDVFWYDEGQYLYDSIDGEIRNSAIRPNQIFAVSLPYPMLSKAQQRRVVDVVKEQLDKLLFVNS
;
A
#
# COMPACT_ATOMS: atom_id res chain seq x y z
N ALA A 1 -2.38 20.82 18.69
CA ALA A 1 -2.30 21.90 17.68
C ALA A 1 -1.54 21.38 16.48
N LYS A 2 -2.11 21.55 15.28
CA LYS A 2 -1.42 21.16 14.03
C LYS A 2 -0.32 22.19 13.76
N ASP A 3 0.94 21.79 13.84
CA ASP A 3 2.06 22.66 13.51
C ASP A 3 2.30 22.65 12.00
N LEU A 4 1.39 23.30 11.27
CA LEU A 4 1.48 23.43 9.80
C LEU A 4 2.70 24.26 9.37
N LYS A 5 3.20 25.19 10.20
CA LYS A 5 4.35 26.01 9.86
C LYS A 5 5.63 25.19 9.78
N THR A 6 5.86 24.33 10.77
CA THR A 6 7.00 23.40 10.77
C THR A 6 6.88 22.40 9.60
N ILE A 7 5.68 21.83 9.36
CA ILE A 7 5.48 20.93 8.24
C ILE A 7 5.80 21.64 6.91
N GLN A 8 5.28 22.83 6.69
CA GLN A 8 5.51 23.59 5.46
C GLN A 8 6.98 23.95 5.25
N LYS A 9 7.66 24.36 6.31
CA LYS A 9 9.04 24.83 6.24
C LYS A 9 10.03 23.69 6.10
N ASP A 10 9.88 22.62 6.91
CA ASP A 10 10.95 21.65 7.14
C ASP A 10 10.67 20.27 6.52
N LEU A 11 9.39 19.91 6.26
CA LEU A 11 9.02 18.56 5.87
C LEU A 11 8.37 18.47 4.49
N TYR A 12 7.53 19.43 4.10
CA TYR A 12 6.72 19.31 2.90
C TYR A 12 7.54 19.14 1.62
N GLY A 13 8.68 19.83 1.51
CA GLY A 13 9.63 19.67 0.40
C GLY A 13 10.15 18.24 0.28
N VAL A 14 10.61 17.69 1.40
CA VAL A 14 11.12 16.29 1.45
C VAL A 14 10.02 15.29 1.11
N LEU A 15 8.80 15.47 1.62
CA LEU A 15 7.67 14.60 1.31
C LEU A 15 7.32 14.63 -0.18
N LYS A 16 7.39 15.80 -0.82
CA LYS A 16 7.21 15.94 -2.28
C LYS A 16 8.28 15.17 -3.06
N GLU A 17 9.55 15.28 -2.64
CA GLU A 17 10.65 14.54 -3.26
C GLU A 17 10.44 13.02 -3.14
N ILE A 18 10.04 12.53 -1.98
CA ILE A 18 9.73 11.11 -1.79
C ILE A 18 8.66 10.65 -2.79
N VAL A 19 7.55 11.38 -2.89
CA VAL A 19 6.49 11.06 -3.86
C VAL A 19 7.02 11.09 -5.30
N ALA A 20 7.81 12.10 -5.65
CA ALA A 20 8.38 12.25 -6.98
C ALA A 20 9.33 11.08 -7.34
N TYR A 21 10.12 10.60 -6.37
CA TYR A 21 10.97 9.42 -6.58
C TYR A 21 10.15 8.15 -6.84
N TYR A 22 9.07 7.91 -6.14
CA TYR A 22 8.17 6.78 -6.41
C TYR A 22 7.48 6.91 -7.78
N GLU A 23 7.14 8.12 -8.21
CA GLU A 23 6.56 8.36 -9.53
C GLU A 23 7.57 8.17 -10.67
N LYS A 24 8.81 8.66 -10.48
CA LYS A 24 9.90 8.57 -11.46
C LYS A 24 10.48 7.16 -11.56
N GLY A 25 10.49 6.45 -10.45
CA GLY A 25 11.18 5.17 -10.27
C GLY A 25 12.54 5.31 -9.58
N THR A 26 12.90 4.26 -8.83
CA THR A 26 14.15 4.11 -8.11
C THR A 26 14.79 2.76 -8.44
N ARG A 27 15.91 2.41 -7.74
CA ARG A 27 16.54 1.11 -7.86
C ARG A 27 15.57 -0.04 -7.51
N TYR A 28 15.91 -1.26 -7.94
CA TYR A 28 15.11 -2.47 -7.72
C TYR A 28 13.73 -2.42 -8.37
N ASN A 29 13.62 -1.69 -9.46
CA ASN A 29 12.38 -1.51 -10.21
C ASN A 29 11.20 -1.00 -9.36
N ILE A 30 11.48 -0.20 -8.32
CA ILE A 30 10.43 0.43 -7.49
C ILE A 30 9.92 1.65 -8.24
N HIS A 31 8.67 1.62 -8.68
CA HIS A 31 8.07 2.72 -9.43
C HIS A 31 6.55 2.68 -9.39
N ARG A 32 5.93 3.80 -9.74
CA ARG A 32 4.49 3.89 -9.98
C ARG A 32 4.18 3.45 -11.41
N GLU A 33 3.37 2.43 -11.55
CA GLU A 33 2.87 2.00 -12.86
C GLU A 33 1.76 2.89 -13.44
N ALA A 34 1.36 2.59 -14.69
CA ALA A 34 0.34 3.35 -15.41
C ALA A 34 -1.02 3.34 -14.71
N ASP A 35 -1.37 2.29 -13.96
CA ASP A 35 -2.59 2.20 -13.16
C ASP A 35 -2.54 3.03 -11.85
N GLY A 36 -1.40 3.61 -11.53
CA GLY A 36 -1.16 4.44 -10.36
C GLY A 36 -0.62 3.69 -9.15
N LEU A 37 -0.60 2.35 -9.16
CA LEU A 37 -0.10 1.52 -8.08
C LEU A 37 1.44 1.46 -8.09
N ILE A 38 2.01 1.19 -6.92
CA ILE A 38 3.46 0.97 -6.78
C ILE A 38 3.78 -0.49 -7.07
N TYR A 39 4.67 -0.69 -8.00
CA TYR A 39 5.37 -1.95 -8.28
C TYR A 39 6.76 -1.90 -7.63
N ALA A 40 7.25 -3.02 -7.13
CA ALA A 40 8.60 -3.16 -6.60
C ALA A 40 9.11 -4.58 -6.83
N GLY A 41 10.33 -4.73 -7.30
CA GLY A 41 10.97 -6.02 -7.31
C GLY A 41 11.91 -6.29 -8.45
N ASP A 42 13.05 -6.82 -8.06
CA ASP A 42 13.99 -7.56 -8.89
C ASP A 42 14.11 -8.98 -8.36
N ASP A 43 14.54 -9.91 -9.20
CA ASP A 43 14.66 -11.32 -8.82
C ASP A 43 15.67 -11.50 -7.66
N GLY A 44 15.31 -12.26 -6.66
CA GLY A 44 16.12 -12.51 -5.47
C GLY A 44 16.20 -11.34 -4.46
N MET A 45 15.48 -10.25 -4.69
CA MET A 45 15.45 -9.10 -3.79
C MET A 45 14.25 -9.14 -2.86
N GLN A 46 14.47 -8.76 -1.59
CA GLN A 46 13.46 -8.61 -0.56
C GLN A 46 13.21 -7.13 -0.34
N LEU A 47 12.03 -6.62 -0.73
CA LEU A 47 11.70 -5.20 -0.74
C LEU A 47 10.50 -4.84 0.14
N THR A 48 10.02 -5.79 0.95
CA THR A 48 8.98 -5.56 1.95
C THR A 48 9.49 -5.97 3.34
N TRP A 49 8.70 -5.69 4.39
CA TRP A 49 9.07 -6.08 5.75
C TRP A 49 9.16 -7.61 5.95
N MET A 50 8.59 -8.42 5.03
CA MET A 50 8.75 -9.88 5.01
C MET A 50 10.03 -10.25 4.25
N ASP A 51 11.17 -9.93 4.82
CA ASP A 51 12.48 -9.92 4.16
C ASP A 51 13.38 -11.12 4.53
N ALA A 52 12.83 -12.16 5.16
CA ALA A 52 13.59 -13.35 5.53
C ALA A 52 14.19 -14.04 4.31
N LYS A 53 15.50 -14.33 4.39
CA LYS A 53 16.28 -15.00 3.36
C LYS A 53 17.23 -16.02 4.00
N ILE A 54 17.38 -17.20 3.38
CA ILE A 54 18.33 -18.26 3.80
C ILE A 54 19.25 -18.54 2.63
N GLY A 55 20.49 -18.07 2.71
CA GLY A 55 21.40 -18.09 1.55
C GLY A 55 20.78 -17.29 0.40
N ASP A 56 20.59 -17.92 -0.75
CA ASP A 56 19.94 -17.31 -1.93
C ASP A 56 18.43 -17.56 -1.98
N TRP A 57 17.88 -18.35 -1.07
CA TRP A 57 16.46 -18.62 -1.01
C TRP A 57 15.69 -17.52 -0.30
N VAL A 58 14.80 -16.86 -1.04
CA VAL A 58 13.82 -15.90 -0.56
C VAL A 58 12.64 -16.66 0.05
N VAL A 59 12.47 -16.58 1.39
CA VAL A 59 11.44 -17.34 2.10
C VAL A 59 10.03 -16.95 1.69
N THR A 60 9.81 -15.65 1.49
CA THR A 60 8.49 -15.10 1.11
C THR A 60 8.67 -14.14 -0.07
N PRO A 61 8.71 -14.65 -1.32
CA PRO A 61 8.82 -13.79 -2.48
C PRO A 61 7.55 -12.94 -2.63
N ARG A 62 7.73 -11.61 -2.73
CA ARG A 62 6.64 -10.63 -2.86
C ARG A 62 7.00 -9.55 -3.88
N LYS A 63 7.57 -9.98 -5.02
CA LYS A 63 7.78 -9.12 -6.18
C LYS A 63 6.44 -8.62 -6.71
N GLY A 64 6.42 -7.42 -7.24
CA GLY A 64 5.23 -6.82 -7.81
C GLY A 64 4.56 -5.79 -6.92
N LYS A 65 3.25 -5.72 -6.97
CA LYS A 65 2.41 -4.81 -6.17
C LYS A 65 2.06 -5.49 -4.85
N ALA A 66 2.66 -5.07 -3.76
CA ALA A 66 2.33 -5.56 -2.42
C ALA A 66 1.15 -4.77 -1.84
N VAL A 67 0.22 -5.46 -1.16
CA VAL A 67 -1.06 -4.89 -0.69
C VAL A 67 -0.85 -3.76 0.32
N GLU A 68 0.02 -3.94 1.32
CA GLU A 68 0.30 -2.93 2.34
C GLU A 68 1.05 -1.72 1.76
N ILE A 69 1.97 -1.95 0.82
CA ILE A 69 2.70 -0.86 0.16
C ILE A 69 1.73 0.04 -0.60
N ASN A 70 0.77 -0.53 -1.30
CA ASN A 70 -0.22 0.23 -2.04
C ASN A 70 -1.28 0.88 -1.12
N ALA A 71 -1.60 0.29 0.03
CA ALA A 71 -2.40 0.94 1.06
C ALA A 71 -1.68 2.17 1.65
N LEU A 72 -0.39 2.05 1.97
CA LEU A 72 0.45 3.16 2.44
C LEU A 72 0.61 4.25 1.37
N TRP A 73 0.83 3.87 0.11
CA TRP A 73 0.92 4.81 -1.01
C TRP A 73 -0.34 5.65 -1.17
N TYR A 74 -1.52 5.02 -1.15
CA TYR A 74 -2.79 5.74 -1.18
C TYR A 74 -2.91 6.75 -0.03
N ASN A 75 -2.57 6.31 1.20
CA ASN A 75 -2.61 7.19 2.36
C ASN A 75 -1.61 8.34 2.25
N ALA A 76 -0.40 8.09 1.76
CA ALA A 76 0.58 9.16 1.50
C ALA A 76 0.02 10.23 0.55
N LEU A 77 -0.60 9.82 -0.55
CA LEU A 77 -1.22 10.75 -1.51
C LEU A 77 -2.38 11.54 -0.88
N LYS A 78 -3.22 10.90 -0.06
CA LYS A 78 -4.32 11.58 0.65
C LYS A 78 -3.79 12.58 1.68
N ILE A 79 -2.72 12.24 2.39
CA ILE A 79 -2.05 13.15 3.34
C ILE A 79 -1.43 14.33 2.57
N MET A 80 -0.75 14.08 1.45
CA MET A 80 -0.17 15.14 0.62
C MET A 80 -1.25 16.09 0.07
N SER A 81 -2.38 15.56 -0.38
CA SER A 81 -3.53 16.37 -0.81
C SER A 81 -4.06 17.23 0.33
N PHE A 82 -4.22 16.64 1.53
CA PHE A 82 -4.65 17.36 2.72
C PHE A 82 -3.67 18.47 3.10
N LEU A 83 -2.37 18.19 3.20
CA LEU A 83 -1.36 19.18 3.54
C LEU A 83 -1.28 20.31 2.52
N ALA A 84 -1.31 20.00 1.22
CA ALA A 84 -1.33 21.01 0.17
C ALA A 84 -2.55 21.93 0.28
N ARG A 85 -3.72 21.40 0.57
CA ARG A 85 -4.95 22.20 0.78
C ARG A 85 -4.84 23.11 1.99
N GLU A 86 -4.35 22.63 3.13
CA GLU A 86 -4.15 23.44 4.35
C GLU A 86 -3.12 24.58 4.14
N MET A 87 -2.22 24.42 3.16
CA MET A 87 -1.25 25.44 2.76
C MET A 87 -1.69 26.31 1.57
N ASN A 88 -2.95 26.20 1.13
CA ASN A 88 -3.52 26.88 -0.04
C ASN A 88 -2.81 26.56 -1.38
N LEU A 89 -2.16 25.41 -1.50
CA LEU A 89 -1.52 24.92 -2.71
C LEU A 89 -2.53 24.10 -3.55
N HIS A 90 -3.56 24.75 -4.05
CA HIS A 90 -4.75 24.08 -4.65
C HIS A 90 -4.40 23.20 -5.85
N GLY A 91 -3.44 23.59 -6.69
CA GLY A 91 -2.99 22.78 -7.83
C GLY A 91 -2.37 21.46 -7.39
N GLU A 92 -1.49 21.49 -6.38
CA GLU A 92 -0.86 20.29 -5.81
C GLU A 92 -1.90 19.41 -5.10
N SER A 93 -2.81 20.00 -4.32
CA SER A 93 -3.88 19.26 -3.68
C SER A 93 -4.73 18.49 -4.68
N THR A 94 -5.16 19.13 -5.77
CA THR A 94 -5.94 18.50 -6.84
C THR A 94 -5.15 17.38 -7.53
N ARG A 95 -3.85 17.59 -7.81
CA ARG A 95 -2.98 16.58 -8.41
C ARG A 95 -2.92 15.31 -7.55
N TYR A 96 -2.63 15.45 -6.26
CA TYR A 96 -2.55 14.31 -5.35
C TYR A 96 -3.90 13.61 -5.16
N ASP A 97 -5.00 14.35 -5.09
CA ASP A 97 -6.33 13.76 -4.96
C ASP A 97 -6.75 12.99 -6.22
N ASN A 98 -6.44 13.51 -7.41
CA ASN A 98 -6.66 12.80 -8.67
C ASN A 98 -5.88 11.48 -8.74
N LEU A 99 -4.61 11.51 -8.34
CA LEU A 99 -3.78 10.31 -8.29
C LEU A 99 -4.30 9.32 -7.25
N ALA A 100 -4.68 9.79 -6.06
CA ALA A 100 -5.27 8.95 -5.03
C ALA A 100 -6.57 8.27 -5.49
N ARG A 101 -7.45 8.99 -6.22
CA ARG A 101 -8.66 8.39 -6.79
C ARG A 101 -8.34 7.28 -7.80
N LYS A 102 -7.33 7.50 -8.65
CA LYS A 102 -6.86 6.48 -9.59
C LYS A 102 -6.34 5.24 -8.85
N VAL A 103 -5.47 5.44 -7.85
CA VAL A 103 -4.94 4.36 -6.99
C VAL A 103 -6.06 3.58 -6.33
N CYS A 104 -7.05 4.27 -5.74
CA CYS A 104 -8.18 3.63 -5.07
C CYS A 104 -8.97 2.74 -6.04
N LYS A 105 -9.27 3.24 -7.24
CA LYS A 105 -9.96 2.44 -8.27
C LYS A 105 -9.16 1.22 -8.66
N SER A 106 -7.90 1.40 -9.02
CA SER A 106 -7.03 0.29 -9.44
C SER A 106 -6.79 -0.72 -8.32
N PHE A 107 -6.70 -0.25 -7.06
CA PHE A 107 -6.58 -1.13 -5.91
C PHE A 107 -7.77 -2.08 -5.78
N HIS A 108 -8.99 -1.58 -5.95
CA HIS A 108 -10.18 -2.42 -5.96
C HIS A 108 -10.15 -3.42 -7.11
N ASP A 109 -9.83 -2.95 -8.33
CA ASP A 109 -9.86 -3.76 -9.55
C ASP A 109 -8.88 -4.95 -9.49
N VAL A 110 -7.74 -4.82 -8.79
CA VAL A 110 -6.68 -5.84 -8.81
C VAL A 110 -6.50 -6.61 -7.51
N PHE A 111 -6.76 -6.00 -6.34
CA PHE A 111 -6.50 -6.65 -5.06
C PHE A 111 -7.72 -7.35 -4.44
N TRP A 112 -8.94 -6.95 -4.78
CA TRP A 112 -10.10 -7.59 -4.19
C TRP A 112 -10.31 -9.00 -4.77
N TYR A 113 -10.30 -9.99 -3.89
CA TYR A 113 -10.55 -11.40 -4.23
C TYR A 113 -12.00 -11.75 -3.90
N ASP A 114 -12.86 -11.78 -4.92
CA ASP A 114 -14.31 -11.92 -4.75
C ASP A 114 -14.71 -13.27 -4.12
N GLU A 115 -14.09 -14.39 -4.54
CA GLU A 115 -14.44 -15.70 -3.99
C GLU A 115 -14.00 -15.84 -2.53
N GLY A 116 -12.81 -15.30 -2.16
CA GLY A 116 -12.29 -15.32 -0.79
C GLY A 116 -12.85 -14.23 0.10
N GLN A 117 -13.38 -13.15 -0.46
CA GLN A 117 -13.85 -11.96 0.26
C GLN A 117 -12.77 -11.29 1.13
N TYR A 118 -11.53 -11.24 0.60
CA TYR A 118 -10.38 -10.58 1.20
C TYR A 118 -9.44 -10.03 0.09
N LEU A 119 -8.26 -9.54 0.46
CA LEU A 119 -7.31 -8.96 -0.49
C LEU A 119 -6.19 -9.94 -0.82
N TYR A 120 -5.81 -10.03 -2.11
CA TYR A 120 -4.55 -10.67 -2.50
C TYR A 120 -3.37 -10.02 -1.79
N ASP A 121 -2.39 -10.81 -1.38
CA ASP A 121 -1.19 -10.33 -0.67
C ASP A 121 -0.23 -9.55 -1.59
N SER A 122 -0.06 -10.05 -2.82
CA SER A 122 0.73 -9.39 -3.86
C SER A 122 0.26 -9.76 -5.27
N ILE A 123 0.57 -8.88 -6.23
CA ILE A 123 0.22 -9.04 -7.65
C ILE A 123 1.48 -8.82 -8.49
N ASP A 124 1.84 -9.78 -9.36
CA ASP A 124 2.93 -9.64 -10.34
C ASP A 124 2.43 -10.05 -11.73
N GLY A 125 2.07 -9.09 -12.55
CA GLY A 125 1.39 -9.33 -13.82
C GLY A 125 0.06 -10.07 -13.61
N GLU A 126 -0.06 -11.27 -14.18
CA GLU A 126 -1.23 -12.14 -14.03
C GLU A 126 -1.19 -13.01 -12.74
N ILE A 127 -0.06 -13.04 -12.05
CA ILE A 127 0.12 -13.84 -10.83
C ILE A 127 -0.52 -13.10 -9.65
N ARG A 128 -1.48 -13.74 -9.00
CA ARG A 128 -2.20 -13.23 -7.84
C ARG A 128 -1.94 -14.12 -6.63
N ASN A 129 -1.27 -13.60 -5.63
CA ASN A 129 -0.95 -14.32 -4.41
C ASN A 129 -2.13 -14.25 -3.43
N SER A 130 -2.88 -15.35 -3.30
CA SER A 130 -4.04 -15.46 -2.41
C SER A 130 -3.71 -15.88 -0.98
N ALA A 131 -2.43 -15.87 -0.57
CA ALA A 131 -2.05 -16.20 0.80
C ALA A 131 -2.66 -15.20 1.79
N ILE A 132 -3.34 -15.71 2.81
CA ILE A 132 -3.93 -14.88 3.85
C ILE A 132 -2.82 -14.47 4.82
N ARG A 133 -2.47 -13.18 4.79
CA ARG A 133 -1.44 -12.59 5.64
C ARG A 133 -1.98 -11.33 6.32
N PRO A 134 -1.40 -10.91 7.46
CA PRO A 134 -1.84 -9.71 8.17
C PRO A 134 -1.60 -8.41 7.39
N ASN A 135 -0.81 -8.43 6.31
CA ASN A 135 -0.47 -7.27 5.48
C ASN A 135 -1.70 -6.49 5.00
N GLN A 136 -2.77 -7.18 4.65
CA GLN A 136 -4.01 -6.58 4.18
C GLN A 136 -4.72 -5.71 5.23
N ILE A 137 -4.37 -5.85 6.52
CA ILE A 137 -4.91 -5.01 7.61
C ILE A 137 -4.52 -3.54 7.41
N PHE A 138 -3.39 -3.23 6.76
CA PHE A 138 -3.04 -1.85 6.42
C PHE A 138 -4.12 -1.16 5.58
N ALA A 139 -4.79 -1.86 4.67
CA ALA A 139 -5.88 -1.30 3.87
C ALA A 139 -7.14 -0.96 4.70
N VAL A 140 -7.22 -1.42 5.95
CA VAL A 140 -8.34 -1.21 6.88
C VAL A 140 -7.99 -0.22 7.99
N SER A 141 -6.77 -0.29 8.53
CA SER A 141 -6.37 0.42 9.76
C SER A 141 -5.86 1.83 9.53
N LEU A 142 -5.44 2.16 8.31
CA LEU A 142 -4.90 3.48 7.99
C LEU A 142 -6.00 4.57 7.98
N PRO A 143 -5.63 5.85 8.20
CA PRO A 143 -6.59 6.97 8.31
C PRO A 143 -7.51 7.13 7.10
N TYR A 144 -7.05 6.78 5.90
CA TYR A 144 -7.82 6.84 4.67
C TYR A 144 -8.03 5.41 4.12
N PRO A 145 -9.08 4.70 4.54
CA PRO A 145 -9.36 3.36 4.02
C PRO A 145 -9.89 3.45 2.59
N MET A 146 -9.48 2.49 1.76
CA MET A 146 -9.99 2.36 0.38
C MET A 146 -11.24 1.48 0.29
N LEU A 147 -11.40 0.56 1.22
CA LEU A 147 -12.47 -0.44 1.24
C LEU A 147 -13.77 0.09 1.86
N SER A 148 -14.91 -0.41 1.40
CA SER A 148 -16.20 -0.21 2.06
C SER A 148 -16.20 -0.80 3.48
N LYS A 149 -17.09 -0.34 4.36
CA LYS A 149 -17.19 -0.88 5.73
C LYS A 149 -17.45 -2.39 5.78
N ALA A 150 -18.23 -2.91 4.84
CA ALA A 150 -18.49 -4.34 4.73
C ALA A 150 -17.21 -5.11 4.35
N GLN A 151 -16.47 -4.63 3.34
CA GLN A 151 -15.18 -5.23 2.94
C GLN A 151 -14.14 -5.14 4.05
N GLN A 152 -14.02 -3.99 4.75
CA GLN A 152 -13.12 -3.84 5.89
C GLN A 152 -13.39 -4.90 6.96
N ARG A 153 -14.66 -5.13 7.30
CA ARG A 153 -15.06 -6.15 8.26
C ARG A 153 -14.67 -7.55 7.78
N ARG A 154 -14.96 -7.88 6.52
CA ARG A 154 -14.59 -9.19 5.95
C ARG A 154 -13.08 -9.44 5.99
N VAL A 155 -12.27 -8.47 5.63
CA VAL A 155 -10.79 -8.57 5.72
C VAL A 155 -10.35 -8.87 7.16
N VAL A 156 -10.89 -8.15 8.15
CA VAL A 156 -10.56 -8.39 9.56
C VAL A 156 -11.00 -9.78 10.01
N ASP A 157 -12.21 -10.20 9.68
CA ASP A 157 -12.76 -11.50 10.07
C ASP A 157 -11.91 -12.66 9.50
N VAL A 158 -11.54 -12.58 8.21
CA VAL A 158 -10.72 -13.61 7.53
C VAL A 158 -9.31 -13.67 8.14
N VAL A 159 -8.67 -12.53 8.37
CA VAL A 159 -7.32 -12.50 8.97
C VAL A 159 -7.35 -13.05 10.40
N LYS A 160 -8.33 -12.64 11.20
CA LYS A 160 -8.52 -13.14 12.57
C LYS A 160 -8.71 -14.65 12.58
N GLU A 161 -9.64 -15.17 11.78
CA GLU A 161 -9.93 -16.61 11.70
C GLU A 161 -8.68 -17.43 11.33
N GLN A 162 -7.84 -16.90 10.43
CA GLN A 162 -6.61 -17.58 10.03
C GLN A 162 -5.54 -17.55 11.12
N LEU A 163 -5.41 -16.43 11.84
CA LEU A 163 -4.46 -16.31 12.95
C LEU A 163 -4.89 -17.17 14.14
N ASP A 164 -6.18 -17.22 14.47
CA ASP A 164 -6.70 -18.09 15.54
C ASP A 164 -6.39 -19.58 15.25
N LYS A 165 -6.54 -20.05 14.02
CA LYS A 165 -6.15 -21.40 13.62
C LYS A 165 -4.67 -21.71 13.86
N LEU A 166 -3.78 -20.75 13.61
CA LEU A 166 -2.33 -20.93 13.83
C LEU A 166 -1.97 -21.01 15.33
N LEU A 167 -2.71 -20.33 16.20
CA LEU A 167 -2.49 -20.37 17.65
C LEU A 167 -2.94 -21.70 18.29
N PHE A 168 -3.98 -22.34 17.76
CA PHE A 168 -4.54 -23.59 18.31
C PHE A 168 -3.86 -24.87 17.80
N VAL A 169 -3.01 -24.80 16.78
CA VAL A 169 -2.26 -25.97 16.26
C VAL A 169 -1.05 -26.32 17.15
N ASN A 170 -0.64 -25.42 18.08
CA ASN A 170 0.52 -25.59 18.97
C ASN A 170 0.13 -25.76 20.46
N SER A 171 -1.13 -26.07 20.77
CA SER A 171 -1.61 -26.31 22.15
C SER A 171 -2.05 -27.78 22.36
#